data_b9edfaa52a248f97b7523d28e71c49ee
#
_entry.id   b9edfaa52a248f97b7523d28e71c49ee
#
_cell.length_a   1.000
_cell.length_b   1.000
_cell.length_c   1.000
_cell.angle_alpha   90.00
_cell.angle_beta   90.00
_cell.angle_gamma   90.00
#
_symmetry.space_group_name_H-M   'P 1'
#
loop_
_entity.id
_entity.type
_entity.pdbx_description
1 polymer ?
#
loop_
_entity_poly.entity_id
_entity_poly.type
_entity_poly.pdbx_seq_one_letter_code
_entity_poly.pdbx_strand_id
1 'polypeptide(L)'
;MAVEPFDTVDLIRTKRSGDTLSTAEIDWLVDAYTRGYVEDPQMAAFAMAVFLNGMDRREVKDLTLAMIASGERMSFGSLGKTTVDKHSTGGVGDKITLPLAPLVATFGVAVPQLSGRGLGHTGGTLDKLESIPVSYTHLTLPTILRV
;
A
#
# COMPACT_ATOMS: atom_id res chain seq x y z
N MET A 1 28.17 9.53 -10.34
CA MET A 1 26.72 9.41 -10.15
C MET A 1 26.08 9.19 -11.49
N ALA A 2 25.25 8.16 -11.63
CA ALA A 2 24.45 8.01 -12.85
C ALA A 2 23.48 9.19 -12.93
N VAL A 3 23.28 9.72 -14.13
CA VAL A 3 22.30 10.79 -14.35
C VAL A 3 20.92 10.13 -14.30
N GLU A 4 20.04 10.63 -13.43
CA GLU A 4 18.66 10.14 -13.38
C GLU A 4 17.93 10.54 -14.69
N PRO A 5 17.09 9.66 -15.24
CA PRO A 5 16.44 9.91 -16.52
C PRO A 5 15.30 10.95 -16.45
N PHE A 6 14.77 11.20 -15.24
CA PHE A 6 13.68 12.14 -15.01
C PHE A 6 13.96 13.02 -13.79
N ASP A 7 13.20 14.10 -13.66
CA ASP A 7 13.23 15.00 -12.52
C ASP A 7 11.86 14.97 -11.81
N THR A 8 11.87 14.78 -10.50
CA THR A 8 10.65 14.69 -9.68
C THR A 8 9.78 15.94 -9.78
N VAL A 9 10.43 17.11 -9.84
CA VAL A 9 9.70 18.40 -9.93
C VAL A 9 8.94 18.51 -11.24
N ASP A 10 9.51 17.99 -12.32
CA ASP A 10 8.84 18.03 -13.63
C ASP A 10 7.64 17.07 -13.67
N LEU A 11 7.73 15.89 -13.05
CA LEU A 11 6.59 14.99 -12.92
C LEU A 11 5.47 15.60 -12.06
N ILE A 12 5.83 16.26 -10.96
CA ILE A 12 4.86 16.99 -10.13
C ILE A 12 4.18 18.09 -10.94
N ARG A 13 4.94 18.86 -11.73
CA ARG A 13 4.41 19.92 -12.61
C ARG A 13 3.44 19.37 -13.64
N THR A 14 3.80 18.25 -14.28
CA THR A 14 2.95 17.55 -15.26
C THR A 14 1.60 17.19 -14.61
N LYS A 15 1.60 16.51 -13.47
CA LYS A 15 0.35 16.17 -12.78
C LYS A 15 -0.41 17.39 -12.27
N ARG A 16 0.27 18.38 -11.72
CA ARG A 16 -0.35 19.63 -11.28
C ARG A 16 -1.08 20.35 -12.42
N SER A 17 -0.56 20.27 -13.64
CA SER A 17 -1.15 20.92 -14.83
C SER A 17 -2.28 20.11 -15.46
N GLY A 18 -2.58 18.91 -14.94
CA GLY A 18 -3.64 18.02 -15.42
C GLY A 18 -3.20 17.09 -16.56
N ASP A 19 -1.92 17.07 -16.87
CA ASP A 19 -1.37 16.20 -17.91
C ASP A 19 -1.11 14.78 -17.36
N THR A 20 -0.89 13.83 -18.27
CA THR A 20 -0.65 12.43 -17.94
C THR A 20 0.84 12.11 -17.96
N LEU A 21 1.27 11.25 -17.02
CA LEU A 21 2.62 10.69 -16.98
C LEU A 21 2.72 9.46 -17.87
N SER A 22 3.87 9.23 -18.45
CA SER A 22 4.19 7.98 -19.14
C SER A 22 4.42 6.84 -18.14
N THR A 23 4.35 5.59 -18.61
CA THR A 23 4.70 4.40 -17.81
C THR A 23 6.11 4.49 -17.25
N ALA A 24 7.08 4.92 -18.07
CA ALA A 24 8.48 5.05 -17.65
C ALA A 24 8.68 6.09 -16.53
N GLU A 25 7.95 7.20 -16.57
CA GLU A 25 7.98 8.21 -15.52
C GLU A 25 7.40 7.69 -14.19
N ILE A 26 6.31 6.95 -14.27
CA ILE A 26 5.68 6.34 -13.08
C ILE A 26 6.60 5.27 -12.48
N ASP A 27 7.14 4.38 -13.28
CA ASP A 27 8.06 3.33 -12.83
C ASP A 27 9.30 3.94 -12.16
N TRP A 28 9.88 4.95 -12.79
CA TRP A 28 11.03 5.66 -12.23
C TRP A 28 10.68 6.36 -10.92
N LEU A 29 9.54 7.04 -10.83
CA LEU A 29 9.14 7.77 -9.62
C LEU A 29 9.05 6.84 -8.41
N VAL A 30 8.41 5.68 -8.59
CA VAL A 30 8.25 4.69 -7.51
C VAL A 30 9.60 4.09 -7.13
N ASP A 31 10.43 3.71 -8.11
CA ASP A 31 11.77 3.19 -7.87
C ASP A 31 12.65 4.23 -7.16
N ALA A 32 12.68 5.46 -7.65
CA ALA A 32 13.47 6.55 -7.09
C ALA A 32 13.04 6.90 -5.65
N TYR A 33 11.73 6.84 -5.35
CA TYR A 33 11.22 7.01 -3.99
C TYR A 33 11.63 5.84 -3.09
N THR A 34 11.53 4.61 -3.58
CA THR A 34 11.92 3.41 -2.81
C THR A 34 13.42 3.41 -2.48
N ARG A 35 14.25 3.94 -3.39
CA ARG A 35 15.70 4.11 -3.17
C ARG A 35 16.05 5.32 -2.29
N GLY A 36 15.09 6.17 -1.92
CA GLY A 36 15.31 7.39 -1.14
C GLY A 36 15.91 8.55 -1.94
N TYR A 37 15.86 8.50 -3.27
CA TYR A 37 16.25 9.61 -4.14
C TYR A 37 15.17 10.70 -4.18
N VAL A 38 13.92 10.31 -4.30
CA VAL A 38 12.77 11.19 -4.14
C VAL A 38 12.45 11.28 -2.65
N GLU A 39 12.39 12.49 -2.12
CA GLU A 39 12.12 12.73 -0.70
C GLU A 39 10.62 12.75 -0.39
N ASP A 40 10.26 12.48 0.87
CA ASP A 40 8.87 12.48 1.36
C ASP A 40 8.09 13.76 1.00
N PRO A 41 8.65 14.99 1.10
CA PRO A 41 7.93 16.19 0.71
C PRO A 41 7.60 16.23 -0.79
N GLN A 42 8.48 15.70 -1.63
CA GLN A 42 8.25 15.63 -3.07
C GLN A 42 7.16 14.60 -3.40
N MET A 43 7.20 13.42 -2.76
CA MET A 43 6.16 12.41 -2.92
C MET A 43 4.81 12.91 -2.40
N ALA A 44 4.78 13.64 -1.28
CA ALA A 44 3.56 14.27 -0.77
C ALA A 44 2.98 15.31 -1.75
N ALA A 45 3.84 16.12 -2.37
CA ALA A 45 3.43 17.07 -3.40
C ALA A 45 2.87 16.36 -4.65
N PHE A 46 3.50 15.27 -5.07
CA PHE A 46 2.99 14.42 -6.16
C PHE A 46 1.62 13.83 -5.82
N ALA A 47 1.47 13.24 -4.63
CA ALA A 47 0.20 12.68 -4.16
C ALA A 47 -0.92 13.74 -4.11
N MET A 48 -0.60 14.96 -3.69
CA MET A 48 -1.55 16.07 -3.69
C MET A 48 -1.93 16.48 -5.12
N ALA A 49 -0.98 16.52 -6.06
CA ALA A 49 -1.28 16.81 -7.46
C ALA A 49 -2.20 15.74 -8.06
N VAL A 50 -1.98 14.47 -7.75
CA VAL A 50 -2.87 13.36 -8.13
C VAL A 50 -4.24 13.49 -7.48
N PHE A 51 -4.31 13.86 -6.22
CA PHE A 51 -5.58 14.06 -5.51
C PHE A 51 -6.45 15.14 -6.17
N LEU A 52 -5.84 16.23 -6.60
CA LEU A 52 -6.54 17.37 -7.19
C LEU A 52 -6.95 17.14 -8.66
N ASN A 53 -6.13 16.45 -9.44
CA ASN A 53 -6.30 16.33 -10.90
C ASN A 53 -6.61 14.91 -11.38
N GLY A 54 -6.51 13.92 -10.49
CA GLY A 54 -6.74 12.51 -10.81
C GLY A 54 -5.63 11.85 -11.63
N MET A 55 -5.88 10.61 -11.98
CA MET A 55 -5.08 9.77 -12.87
C MET A 55 -6.01 9.05 -13.85
N ASP A 56 -5.54 8.83 -15.08
CA ASP A 56 -6.25 7.99 -16.02
C ASP A 56 -6.11 6.49 -15.65
N ARG A 57 -6.87 5.62 -16.36
CA ARG A 57 -6.85 4.16 -16.07
C ARG A 57 -5.47 3.52 -16.30
N ARG A 58 -4.73 4.02 -17.27
CA ARG A 58 -3.37 3.54 -17.56
C ARG A 58 -2.43 3.94 -16.44
N GLU A 59 -2.43 5.21 -16.03
CA GLU A 59 -1.61 5.71 -14.93
C GLU A 59 -1.89 4.95 -13.62
N VAL A 60 -3.17 4.72 -13.29
CA VAL A 60 -3.55 3.95 -12.09
C VAL A 60 -3.01 2.52 -12.15
N LYS A 61 -3.13 1.86 -13.31
CA LYS A 61 -2.57 0.53 -13.52
C LYS A 61 -1.05 0.53 -13.36
N ASP A 62 -0.36 1.46 -14.02
CA ASP A 62 1.09 1.53 -14.02
C ASP A 62 1.62 1.83 -12.61
N LEU A 63 1.02 2.78 -11.90
CA LEU A 63 1.37 3.06 -10.51
C LEU A 63 1.16 1.84 -9.60
N THR A 64 0.05 1.14 -9.77
CA THR A 64 -0.21 -0.08 -9.00
C THR A 64 0.84 -1.16 -9.26
N LEU A 65 1.20 -1.38 -10.52
CA LEU A 65 2.21 -2.37 -10.89
C LEU A 65 3.61 -1.99 -10.39
N ALA A 66 3.98 -0.71 -10.50
CA ALA A 66 5.24 -0.20 -9.97
C ALA A 66 5.33 -0.38 -8.45
N MET A 67 4.26 -0.05 -7.71
CA MET A 67 4.20 -0.26 -6.26
C MET A 67 4.29 -1.75 -5.88
N ILE A 68 3.63 -2.64 -6.62
CA ILE A 68 3.76 -4.10 -6.41
C ILE A 68 5.20 -4.57 -6.66
N ALA A 69 5.85 -4.03 -7.67
CA ALA A 69 7.22 -4.40 -8.02
C ALA A 69 8.26 -3.87 -7.03
N SER A 70 7.99 -2.75 -6.37
CA SER A 70 8.89 -2.13 -5.39
C SER A 70 8.91 -2.83 -4.03
N GLY A 71 7.92 -3.67 -3.72
CA GLY A 71 7.75 -4.33 -2.42
C GLY A 71 8.09 -5.82 -2.44
N GLU A 72 8.14 -6.41 -1.27
CA GLU A 72 8.26 -7.86 -1.13
C GLU A 72 6.94 -8.56 -1.43
N ARG A 73 7.01 -9.69 -2.10
CA ARG A 73 5.85 -10.53 -2.41
C ARG A 73 5.91 -11.82 -1.62
N MET A 74 4.91 -12.03 -0.78
CA MET A 74 4.80 -13.28 -0.02
C MET A 74 4.32 -14.43 -0.92
N SER A 75 4.87 -15.63 -0.68
CA SER A 75 4.44 -16.86 -1.34
C SER A 75 3.98 -17.87 -0.28
N PHE A 76 2.79 -18.38 -0.46
CA PHE A 76 2.16 -19.32 0.47
C PHE A 76 2.02 -20.74 -0.11
N GLY A 77 2.73 -21.04 -1.20
CA GLY A 77 2.65 -22.35 -1.87
C GLY A 77 2.98 -23.53 -0.96
N SER A 78 3.84 -23.33 0.05
CA SER A 78 4.19 -24.37 1.03
C SER A 78 3.05 -24.78 1.97
N LEU A 79 1.99 -24.00 2.07
CA LEU A 79 0.85 -24.31 2.93
C LEU A 79 -0.03 -25.45 2.41
N GLY A 80 0.07 -25.81 1.13
CA GLY A 80 -0.77 -26.83 0.51
C GLY A 80 -2.28 -26.54 0.56
N LYS A 81 -2.66 -25.29 0.77
CA LYS A 81 -4.05 -24.82 0.87
C LYS A 81 -4.26 -23.64 -0.06
N THR A 82 -5.49 -23.48 -0.53
CA THR A 82 -5.90 -22.25 -1.20
C THR A 82 -5.81 -21.09 -0.23
N THR A 83 -5.16 -20.01 -0.66
CA THR A 83 -5.09 -18.76 0.11
C THR A 83 -6.14 -17.80 -0.40
N VAL A 84 -6.81 -17.13 0.52
CA VAL A 84 -7.78 -16.07 0.23
C VAL A 84 -7.51 -14.85 1.10
N ASP A 85 -7.73 -13.70 0.56
CA ASP A 85 -7.60 -12.43 1.26
C ASP A 85 -8.78 -11.52 0.90
N LYS A 86 -8.99 -10.49 1.68
CA LYS A 86 -9.96 -9.44 1.36
C LYS A 86 -9.35 -8.06 1.57
N HIS A 87 -9.82 -7.15 0.79
CA HIS A 87 -9.40 -5.76 0.82
C HIS A 87 -10.45 -4.90 1.54
N SER A 88 -9.99 -3.96 2.37
CA SER A 88 -10.83 -2.91 2.94
C SER A 88 -10.67 -1.63 2.13
N THR A 89 -11.77 -1.01 1.77
CA THR A 89 -11.75 0.29 1.08
C THR A 89 -11.52 1.49 2.01
N GLY A 90 -11.45 1.24 3.33
CA GLY A 90 -11.22 2.30 4.32
C GLY A 90 -12.46 3.18 4.57
N GLY A 91 -12.23 4.36 5.14
CA GLY A 91 -13.24 5.39 5.35
C GLY A 91 -14.15 5.20 6.57
N VAL A 92 -14.65 3.99 6.81
CA VAL A 92 -15.52 3.66 7.95
C VAL A 92 -14.80 2.84 9.03
N GLY A 93 -13.61 2.39 8.75
CA GLY A 93 -12.82 1.50 9.59
C GLY A 93 -13.16 0.01 9.37
N ASP A 94 -12.11 -0.81 9.34
CA ASP A 94 -12.24 -2.24 9.10
C ASP A 94 -12.51 -3.00 10.40
N LYS A 95 -13.77 -3.28 10.67
CA LYS A 95 -14.21 -4.11 11.80
C LYS A 95 -14.59 -5.53 11.37
N ILE A 96 -14.74 -5.75 10.07
CA ILE A 96 -15.19 -7.04 9.51
C ILE A 96 -14.06 -8.07 9.52
N THR A 97 -12.82 -7.68 9.31
CA THR A 97 -11.69 -8.61 9.23
C THR A 97 -11.59 -9.52 10.46
N LEU A 98 -11.82 -8.99 11.66
CA LEU A 98 -11.68 -9.77 12.91
C LEU A 98 -12.59 -10.99 12.95
N PRO A 99 -13.90 -10.91 12.70
CA PRO A 99 -14.75 -12.07 12.61
C PRO A 99 -14.66 -12.82 11.27
N LEU A 100 -14.39 -12.13 10.17
CA LEU A 100 -14.44 -12.73 8.84
C LEU A 100 -13.25 -13.68 8.59
N ALA A 101 -12.04 -13.29 8.96
CA ALA A 101 -10.87 -14.10 8.70
C ALA A 101 -10.95 -15.50 9.36
N PRO A 102 -11.25 -15.63 10.67
CA PRO A 102 -11.42 -16.94 11.27
C PRO A 102 -12.65 -17.69 10.73
N LEU A 103 -13.74 -16.99 10.41
CA LEU A 103 -14.92 -17.63 9.82
C LEU A 103 -14.59 -18.25 8.46
N VAL A 104 -13.91 -17.54 7.58
CA VAL A 104 -13.52 -18.04 6.25
C VAL A 104 -12.54 -19.21 6.39
N ALA A 105 -11.63 -19.16 7.36
CA ALA A 105 -10.69 -20.25 7.61
C ALA A 105 -11.38 -21.57 7.97
N THR A 106 -12.60 -21.55 8.51
CA THR A 106 -13.36 -22.78 8.82
C THR A 106 -13.72 -23.58 7.56
N PHE A 107 -13.70 -22.97 6.38
CA PHE A 107 -13.91 -23.65 5.10
C PHE A 107 -12.65 -24.33 4.55
N GLY A 108 -11.59 -24.45 5.36
CA GLY A 108 -10.36 -25.16 5.00
C GLY A 108 -9.35 -24.35 4.18
N VAL A 109 -9.60 -23.09 3.93
CA VAL A 109 -8.66 -22.17 3.27
C VAL A 109 -7.74 -21.50 4.28
N ALA A 110 -6.59 -21.00 3.81
CA ALA A 110 -5.72 -20.14 4.61
C ALA A 110 -6.03 -18.66 4.33
N VAL A 111 -6.03 -17.83 5.37
CA VAL A 111 -6.32 -16.39 5.27
C VAL A 111 -5.11 -15.61 5.77
N PRO A 112 -4.08 -15.39 4.93
CA PRO A 112 -2.90 -14.59 5.29
C PRO A 112 -3.22 -13.10 5.25
N GLN A 113 -3.99 -12.64 6.22
CA GLN A 113 -4.49 -11.27 6.26
C GLN A 113 -3.41 -10.28 6.68
N LEU A 114 -3.00 -9.42 5.79
CA LEU A 114 -2.23 -8.22 6.12
C LEU A 114 -3.16 -7.09 6.53
N SER A 115 -2.75 -6.32 7.50
CA SER A 115 -3.54 -5.21 8.02
C SER A 115 -2.65 -4.05 8.46
N GLY A 116 -3.25 -2.88 8.49
CA GLY A 116 -2.59 -1.64 8.90
C GLY A 116 -3.40 -0.87 9.94
N ARG A 117 -2.88 0.30 10.29
CA ARG A 117 -3.58 1.29 11.09
C ARG A 117 -4.59 2.05 10.26
N GLY A 118 -5.51 2.73 10.91
CA GLY A 118 -6.49 3.57 10.25
C GLY A 118 -5.89 4.84 9.65
N LEU A 119 -6.55 5.33 8.62
CA LEU A 119 -6.26 6.64 8.01
C LEU A 119 -7.14 7.72 8.65
N GLY A 120 -6.53 8.86 8.96
CA GLY A 120 -7.24 10.02 9.50
C GLY A 120 -7.98 9.69 10.79
N HIS A 121 -9.31 9.88 10.81
CA HIS A 121 -10.18 9.66 11.96
C HIS A 121 -10.71 8.23 12.11
N THR A 122 -10.35 7.33 11.20
CA THR A 122 -10.82 5.93 11.23
C THR A 122 -9.81 5.01 11.89
N GLY A 123 -10.28 3.99 12.62
CA GLY A 123 -9.43 2.94 13.16
C GLY A 123 -9.24 1.81 12.15
N GLY A 124 -8.02 1.35 11.95
CA GLY A 124 -7.70 0.12 11.22
C GLY A 124 -7.89 -1.13 12.07
N THR A 125 -7.62 -2.28 11.49
CA THR A 125 -7.72 -3.57 12.19
C THR A 125 -6.75 -3.66 13.36
N LEU A 126 -5.51 -3.15 13.19
CA LEU A 126 -4.51 -3.14 14.26
C LEU A 126 -4.96 -2.27 15.44
N ASP A 127 -5.52 -1.09 15.17
CA ASP A 127 -6.02 -0.19 16.22
C ASP A 127 -7.14 -0.86 17.03
N LYS A 128 -7.98 -1.67 16.39
CA LYS A 128 -9.04 -2.42 17.07
C LYS A 128 -8.50 -3.57 17.90
N LEU A 129 -7.51 -4.29 17.40
CA LEU A 129 -6.83 -5.34 18.15
C LEU A 129 -6.16 -4.78 19.40
N GLU A 130 -5.49 -3.64 19.27
CA GLU A 130 -4.83 -2.97 20.40
C GLU A 130 -5.84 -2.46 21.45
N SER A 131 -7.10 -2.22 21.10
CA SER A 131 -8.15 -1.85 22.06
C SER A 131 -8.63 -3.04 22.91
N ILE A 132 -8.31 -4.26 22.52
CA ILE A 132 -8.61 -5.47 23.30
C ILE A 132 -7.49 -5.66 24.33
N PRO A 133 -7.78 -5.74 25.64
CA PRO A 133 -6.77 -5.94 26.67
C PRO A 133 -5.86 -7.15 26.35
N VAL A 134 -4.56 -6.96 26.52
CA VAL A 134 -3.48 -7.96 26.30
C VAL A 134 -3.20 -8.38 24.85
N SER A 135 -3.95 -7.88 23.87
CA SER A 135 -3.71 -8.27 22.48
C SER A 135 -2.37 -7.76 21.91
N TYR A 136 -1.90 -6.60 22.37
CA TYR A 136 -0.64 -5.99 21.89
C TYR A 136 0.61 -6.84 22.21
N THR A 137 0.60 -7.70 23.21
CA THR A 137 1.73 -8.54 23.57
C THR A 137 2.07 -9.58 22.51
N HIS A 138 1.11 -9.91 21.65
CA HIS A 138 1.28 -10.84 20.53
C HIS A 138 1.53 -10.14 19.20
N LEU A 139 1.23 -8.85 19.10
CA LEU A 139 1.42 -8.06 17.89
C LEU A 139 2.84 -7.48 17.76
N THR A 140 3.64 -7.55 18.80
CA THR A 140 5.05 -7.14 18.81
C THR A 140 6.01 -8.22 18.32
N LEU A 141 5.55 -9.21 17.58
CA LEU A 141 6.43 -10.11 16.86
C LEU A 141 7.32 -9.33 15.91
N PRO A 142 8.64 -9.58 15.92
CA PRO A 142 9.61 -8.82 15.12
C PRO A 142 9.37 -8.92 13.60
N THR A 143 8.44 -9.75 13.20
CA THR A 143 8.00 -9.93 11.83
C THR A 143 7.06 -8.83 11.33
N ILE A 144 6.54 -8.04 12.21
CA ILE A 144 5.82 -6.87 11.80
C ILE A 144 6.85 -5.78 11.59
N LEU A 145 7.79 -6.10 10.62
CA LEU A 145 7.74 -5.27 9.55
C LEU A 145 8.15 -3.92 9.63
N ARG A 146 9.16 -3.91 9.25
CA ARG A 146 9.71 -2.84 8.41
C ARG A 146 9.03 -2.88 7.05
N VAL A 147 7.99 -2.12 6.90
CA VAL A 147 7.57 -1.55 5.64
C VAL A 147 8.02 -0.13 5.66
#